data_5b08956e05022069153b863d12dee368
#
_entry.id   5b08956e05022069153b863d12dee368
#
_cell.length_a   1.000
_cell.length_b   1.000
_cell.length_c   1.000
_cell.angle_alpha   90.00
_cell.angle_beta   90.00
_cell.angle_gamma   90.00
#
_symmetry.space_group_name_H-M   'P 1'
#
loop_
_entity.id
_entity.type
_entity.pdbx_description
1 polymer ?
#
loop_
_entity_poly.entity_id
_entity_poly.type
_entity_poly.pdbx_seq_one_letter_code
_entity_poly.pdbx_strand_id
1 'polypeptide(L)' 'MTDNEKRAHDLAVAVCIDVCHLKRQAQIDSGKVHVTVDYFEEYTNAYESALEAFNKKYPSGK' A
#
# COMPACT_ATOMS: atom_id res chain seq x y z
N MET A 1 12.46 -11.63 8.74
CA MET A 1 11.33 -11.36 7.81
C MET A 1 11.08 -12.59 6.94
N THR A 2 9.85 -13.07 6.91
CA THR A 2 9.48 -14.23 6.07
C THR A 2 9.43 -13.84 4.59
N ASP A 3 9.42 -14.84 3.70
CA ASP A 3 9.30 -14.59 2.26
C ASP A 3 8.00 -13.86 1.93
N ASN A 4 6.90 -14.24 2.60
CA ASN A 4 5.61 -13.57 2.38
C ASN A 4 5.64 -12.12 2.87
N GLU A 5 6.33 -11.84 3.96
CA GLU A 5 6.50 -10.48 4.45
C GLU A 5 7.30 -9.63 3.47
N LYS A 6 8.37 -10.19 2.88
CA LYS A 6 9.15 -9.49 1.85
C LYS A 6 8.31 -9.20 0.61
N ARG A 7 7.54 -10.18 0.15
CA ARG A 7 6.64 -10.03 -0.99
C ARG A 7 5.58 -8.97 -0.72
N ALA A 8 4.99 -9.00 0.48
CA ALA A 8 3.98 -8.04 0.89
C ALA A 8 4.55 -6.62 0.96
N HIS A 9 5.78 -6.48 1.51
CA HIS A 9 6.45 -5.19 1.57
C HIS A 9 6.67 -4.60 0.18
N ASP A 10 7.21 -5.40 -0.74
CA ASP A 10 7.50 -4.94 -2.10
C ASP A 10 6.22 -4.51 -2.82
N LEU A 11 5.16 -5.30 -2.71
CA LEU A 11 3.87 -4.95 -3.30
C LEU A 11 3.26 -3.72 -2.64
N ALA A 12 3.33 -3.65 -1.31
CA ALA A 12 2.77 -2.53 -0.55
C ALA A 12 3.43 -1.21 -0.91
N VAL A 13 4.74 -1.19 -1.12
CA VAL A 13 5.45 0.02 -1.54
C VAL A 13 4.91 0.51 -2.89
N ALA A 14 4.77 -0.39 -3.86
CA ALA A 14 4.26 -0.03 -5.18
C ALA A 14 2.81 0.46 -5.12
N VAL A 15 1.94 -0.26 -4.40
CA VAL A 15 0.53 0.12 -4.24
C VAL A 15 0.41 1.45 -3.50
N CYS A 16 1.20 1.63 -2.43
CA CYS A 16 1.20 2.87 -1.66
C CYS A 16 1.53 4.08 -2.53
N ILE A 17 2.54 3.98 -3.37
CA ILE A 17 2.92 5.06 -4.29
C ILE A 17 1.75 5.41 -5.21
N ASP A 18 1.13 4.41 -5.83
CA ASP A 18 0.02 4.62 -6.74
C ASP A 18 -1.20 5.22 -6.05
N VAL A 19 -1.59 4.68 -4.89
CA VAL A 19 -2.76 5.15 -4.13
C VAL A 19 -2.54 6.58 -3.63
N CYS A 20 -1.35 6.86 -3.10
CA CYS A 20 -1.02 8.20 -2.62
C CYS A 20 -1.05 9.22 -3.76
N HIS A 21 -0.54 8.83 -4.94
CA HIS A 21 -0.57 9.68 -6.12
C HIS A 21 -2.01 9.99 -6.55
N LEU A 22 -2.87 8.97 -6.59
CA LEU A 22 -4.28 9.13 -6.95
C LEU A 22 -5.03 10.00 -5.95
N LYS A 23 -4.80 9.80 -4.65
CA LYS A 23 -5.42 10.62 -3.61
C LYS A 23 -4.99 12.07 -3.69
N ARG A 24 -3.71 12.30 -3.94
CA ARG A 24 -3.17 13.65 -4.13
C ARG A 24 -3.81 14.33 -5.33
N GLN A 25 -3.90 13.63 -6.45
CA GLN A 25 -4.51 14.16 -7.67
C GLN A 25 -5.98 14.46 -7.47
N ALA A 26 -6.71 13.59 -6.78
CA ALA A 26 -8.13 13.82 -6.49
C ALA A 26 -8.34 15.08 -5.63
N GLN A 27 -7.46 15.33 -4.66
CA GLN A 27 -7.54 16.53 -3.84
C GLN A 27 -7.26 17.80 -4.66
N ILE A 28 -6.27 17.75 -5.55
CA ILE A 28 -5.95 18.85 -6.46
C ILE A 28 -7.13 19.13 -7.37
N ASP A 29 -7.70 18.09 -7.96
CA ASP A 29 -8.86 18.22 -8.87
C ASP A 29 -10.10 18.77 -8.18
N SER A 30 -10.23 18.51 -6.87
CA SER A 30 -11.35 19.06 -6.08
C SER A 30 -11.13 20.52 -5.64
N GLY A 31 -9.99 21.11 -5.99
CA GLY A 31 -9.68 22.50 -5.69
C GLY A 31 -9.05 22.75 -4.32
N LYS A 32 -8.56 21.70 -3.66
CA LYS A 32 -7.89 21.89 -2.36
C LYS A 32 -6.55 22.61 -2.52
N VAL A 33 -6.31 23.59 -1.67
CA VAL A 33 -5.06 24.35 -1.62
C VAL A 33 -3.98 23.54 -0.91
N HIS A 34 -4.36 22.83 0.16
CA HIS A 34 -3.45 21.98 0.91
C HIS A 34 -3.80 20.51 0.63
N VAL A 35 -2.81 19.76 0.13
CA VAL A 35 -2.95 18.34 -0.15
C VAL A 35 -2.33 17.55 0.99
N THR A 36 -3.13 16.68 1.60
CA THR A 36 -2.68 15.83 2.70
C THR A 36 -2.85 14.36 2.34
N VAL A 37 -1.77 13.60 2.45
CA VAL A 37 -1.78 12.15 2.24
C VAL A 37 -0.99 11.49 3.37
N ASP A 38 -1.62 10.54 4.07
CA ASP A 38 -0.95 9.78 5.11
C ASP A 38 -0.29 8.54 4.49
N TYR A 39 0.99 8.67 4.14
CA TYR A 39 1.75 7.59 3.51
C TYR A 39 1.88 6.37 4.41
N PHE A 40 2.02 6.58 5.71
CA PHE A 40 2.14 5.48 6.67
C PHE A 40 0.87 4.65 6.72
N GLU A 41 -0.28 5.30 6.80
CA GLU A 41 -1.57 4.61 6.81
C GLU A 41 -1.79 3.83 5.51
N GLU A 42 -1.51 4.46 4.37
CA GLU A 42 -1.67 3.80 3.07
C GLU A 42 -0.73 2.60 2.93
N TYR A 43 0.52 2.75 3.37
CA TYR A 43 1.47 1.63 3.36
C TYR A 43 0.99 0.49 4.26
N THR A 44 0.56 0.79 5.49
CA THR A 44 0.12 -0.22 6.45
C THR A 44 -1.08 -0.99 5.91
N ASN A 45 -2.08 -0.30 5.36
CA ASN A 45 -3.25 -0.93 4.78
C ASN A 45 -2.88 -1.82 3.59
N ALA A 46 -2.02 -1.34 2.71
CA ALA A 46 -1.55 -2.11 1.55
C ALA A 46 -0.75 -3.34 2.00
N TYR A 47 0.12 -3.18 2.99
CA TYR A 47 0.94 -4.27 3.53
C TYR A 47 0.07 -5.37 4.13
N GLU A 48 -0.89 -5.03 4.97
CA GLU A 48 -1.77 -6.01 5.62
C GLU A 48 -2.58 -6.79 4.60
N SER A 49 -3.14 -6.11 3.60
CA SER A 49 -3.90 -6.75 2.54
C SER A 49 -3.02 -7.66 1.68
N ALA A 50 -1.83 -7.21 1.33
CA ALA A 50 -0.89 -7.99 0.54
C ALA A 50 -0.41 -9.21 1.32
N LEU A 51 -0.09 -9.06 2.60
CA LEU A 51 0.37 -10.17 3.43
C LEU A 51 -0.71 -11.24 3.55
N GLU A 52 -1.95 -10.85 3.77
CA GLU A 52 -3.07 -11.79 3.82
C GLU A 52 -3.19 -12.57 2.50
N ALA A 53 -3.12 -11.89 1.37
CA ALA A 53 -3.21 -12.51 0.06
C ALA A 53 -2.06 -13.50 -0.18
N PHE A 54 -0.81 -13.12 0.16
CA PHE A 54 0.33 -14.01 0.00
C PHE A 54 0.29 -15.20 0.95
N ASN A 55 -0.21 -15.01 2.17
CA ASN A 55 -0.36 -16.12 3.11
C ASN A 55 -1.39 -17.14 2.64
N LYS A 56 -2.42 -16.70 1.94
CA LYS A 56 -3.40 -17.60 1.33
C LYS A 56 -2.80 -18.37 0.15
N LYS A 57 -2.01 -17.69 -0.68
CA LYS A 57 -1.40 -18.29 -1.86
C LYS A 57 -0.22 -19.19 -1.52
N TYR A 58 0.58 -18.80 -0.54
CA TYR A 58 1.76 -19.54 -0.11
C TYR A 58 1.71 -19.79 1.40
N PRO A 59 0.86 -20.77 1.86
CA PRO A 59 0.66 -20.98 3.30
C PRO A 59 1.94 -21.31 4.08
N SER A 60 2.95 -21.89 3.41
CA SER A 60 4.24 -22.21 4.04
C SER A 60 5.22 -21.03 4.04
N GLY A 61 4.85 -19.89 3.48
CA GLY A 61 5.72 -18.73 3.35
C GLY A 61 6.74 -18.82 2.23
N LYS A 62 6.61 -19.80 1.35
CA LYS A 62 7.58 -20.04 0.27
C LYS A 62 6.97 -19.80 -1.10
#